data_4f7dab5f16917276e0b0cca3b690e62b
#
_entry.id   4f7dab5f16917276e0b0cca3b690e62b
#
_cell.length_a   1.000
_cell.length_b   1.000
_cell.length_c   1.000
_cell.angle_alpha   90.00
_cell.angle_beta   90.00
_cell.angle_gamma   90.00
#
_symmetry.space_group_name_H-M   'P 1'
#
loop_
_entity.id
_entity.type
_entity.pdbx_description
1 polymer ?
#
loop_
_entity_poly.entity_id
_entity_poly.type
_entity_poly.pdbx_seq_one_letter_code
_entity_poly.pdbx_strand_id
1 'polypeptide(L)'
;MVSTFVNNTFVNNRLTAKSSSLSDKTNGGSAIYFKSGSGSLNLVNNTIVGNTDSCYTTSGVPSVNFNGSAVHVISGKVRLVNNIIAGNFSSAAAAGEVYLGESASLQNSTYNLYGGADRMNITAKSTDMVCRNYDRCVQDLQKVLDSEIVDGKLSLLLSDNGGFVPTVKVKSVACGNNNLNVLSAAALRESTFYIDINDNGVYTDNLAVDGRGVIRN
;
A
#
# COMPACT_ATOMS: atom_id res chain seq x y z
N MET A 1 18.62 7.99 7.67
CA MET A 1 18.33 6.66 7.08
C MET A 1 17.29 6.82 5.97
N VAL A 2 17.49 6.15 4.84
CA VAL A 2 16.49 6.09 3.75
C VAL A 2 16.13 4.62 3.59
N SER A 3 14.83 4.32 3.58
CA SER A 3 14.31 2.98 3.29
C SER A 3 13.50 3.05 2.01
N THR A 4 13.85 2.24 1.03
CA THR A 4 13.20 2.24 -0.28
C THR A 4 12.71 0.83 -0.61
N PHE A 5 11.44 0.73 -0.98
CA PHE A 5 10.80 -0.49 -1.47
C PHE A 5 10.32 -0.25 -2.89
N VAL A 6 10.77 -1.07 -3.81
CA VAL A 6 10.43 -0.96 -5.23
C VAL A 6 9.93 -2.30 -5.76
N ASN A 7 8.82 -2.30 -6.47
CA ASN A 7 8.26 -3.50 -7.12
C ASN A 7 7.94 -4.66 -6.15
N ASN A 8 7.63 -4.38 -4.89
CA ASN A 8 7.29 -5.43 -3.93
C ASN A 8 5.78 -5.69 -3.89
N THR A 9 5.44 -6.89 -3.46
CA THR A 9 4.07 -7.31 -3.21
C THR A 9 3.92 -7.65 -1.72
N PHE A 10 3.11 -6.86 -1.00
CA PHE A 10 2.76 -7.05 0.40
C PHE A 10 1.28 -7.42 0.47
N VAL A 11 0.98 -8.69 0.60
CA VAL A 11 -0.39 -9.17 0.58
C VAL A 11 -0.68 -10.15 1.71
N ASN A 12 -1.92 -10.13 2.19
CA ASN A 12 -2.44 -11.07 3.18
C ASN A 12 -1.68 -11.08 4.53
N ASN A 13 -0.86 -10.07 4.80
CA ASN A 13 -0.21 -9.97 6.09
C ASN A 13 -1.24 -9.63 7.17
N ARG A 14 -1.05 -10.19 8.36
CA ARG A 14 -1.94 -9.99 9.48
C ARG A 14 -1.19 -9.49 10.71
N LEU A 15 -1.56 -8.30 11.15
CA LEU A 15 -1.15 -7.76 12.43
C LEU A 15 -2.29 -7.94 13.43
N THR A 16 -1.97 -8.49 14.59
CA THR A 16 -2.88 -8.53 15.73
C THR A 16 -2.17 -7.95 16.94
N ALA A 17 -2.68 -6.85 17.46
CA ALA A 17 -2.13 -6.19 18.62
C ALA A 17 -3.12 -6.24 19.80
N LYS A 18 -2.57 -6.36 21.02
CA LYS A 18 -3.33 -6.14 22.26
C LYS A 18 -2.77 -4.90 22.93
N SER A 19 -3.64 -3.99 23.35
CA SER A 19 -3.25 -2.78 24.06
C SER A 19 -4.09 -2.59 25.31
N SER A 20 -3.44 -2.19 26.39
CA SER A 20 -4.13 -1.76 27.61
C SER A 20 -4.72 -0.35 27.47
N SER A 21 -4.30 0.41 26.45
CA SER A 21 -4.77 1.75 26.15
C SER A 21 -5.60 1.75 24.86
N LEU A 22 -6.83 2.21 24.96
CA LEU A 22 -7.72 2.42 23.80
C LEU A 22 -7.27 3.57 22.89
N SER A 23 -6.32 4.39 23.34
CA SER A 23 -5.81 5.55 22.61
C SER A 23 -4.39 5.35 22.05
N ASP A 24 -3.89 4.12 22.01
CA ASP A 24 -2.54 3.83 21.51
C ASP A 24 -2.50 3.98 19.98
N LYS A 25 -2.06 5.14 19.53
CA LYS A 25 -1.89 5.48 18.11
C LYS A 25 -0.60 4.93 17.50
N THR A 26 0.18 4.14 18.24
CA THR A 26 1.45 3.59 17.76
C THR A 26 1.30 2.19 17.14
N ASN A 27 0.14 1.57 17.28
CA ASN A 27 -0.15 0.26 16.70
C ASN A 27 -0.67 0.41 15.27
N GLY A 28 -0.16 -0.38 14.37
CA GLY A 28 -0.53 -0.39 12.96
C GLY A 28 0.61 -0.89 12.08
N GLY A 29 0.43 -0.83 10.77
CA GLY A 29 1.42 -1.26 9.81
C GLY A 29 1.38 -2.75 9.52
N SER A 30 0.21 -3.29 9.15
CA SER A 30 0.09 -4.70 8.80
C SER A 30 0.98 -5.12 7.64
N ALA A 31 1.36 -4.18 6.77
CA ALA A 31 2.37 -4.39 5.74
C ALA A 31 3.68 -3.66 6.07
N ILE A 32 3.60 -2.37 6.41
CA ILE A 32 4.77 -1.53 6.65
C ILE A 32 4.54 -0.64 7.87
N TYR A 33 5.44 -0.75 8.85
CA TYR A 33 5.55 0.18 9.97
C TYR A 33 6.86 0.95 9.86
N PHE A 34 6.79 2.27 9.87
CA PHE A 34 7.96 3.12 9.76
C PHE A 34 7.99 4.19 10.86
N LYS A 35 9.14 4.30 11.53
CA LYS A 35 9.40 5.33 12.55
C LYS A 35 10.84 5.80 12.44
N SER A 36 11.03 7.07 12.07
CA SER A 36 12.38 7.68 12.00
C SER A 36 12.28 9.18 12.15
N GLY A 37 13.07 9.77 13.05
CA GLY A 37 13.06 11.21 13.29
C GLY A 37 13.39 12.06 12.05
N SER A 38 14.44 11.69 11.31
CA SER A 38 14.90 12.41 10.10
C SER A 38 14.98 11.54 8.85
N GLY A 39 14.55 10.30 8.93
CA GLY A 39 14.62 9.36 7.81
C GLY A 39 13.50 9.53 6.79
N SER A 40 13.65 8.82 5.69
CA SER A 40 12.66 8.79 4.61
C SER A 40 12.24 7.37 4.26
N LEU A 41 10.96 7.18 3.99
CA LEU A 41 10.36 5.98 3.43
C LEU A 41 9.94 6.29 1.98
N ASN A 42 10.48 5.54 1.03
CA ASN A 42 10.08 5.61 -0.36
C ASN A 42 9.38 4.31 -0.76
N LEU A 43 8.13 4.41 -1.19
CA LEU A 43 7.37 3.29 -1.75
C LEU A 43 7.10 3.57 -3.22
N VAL A 44 7.63 2.71 -4.10
CA VAL A 44 7.54 2.89 -5.55
C VAL A 44 7.10 1.58 -6.23
N ASN A 45 6.04 1.63 -7.01
CA ASN A 45 5.52 0.48 -7.77
C ASN A 45 5.15 -0.74 -6.90
N ASN A 46 4.76 -0.56 -5.65
CA ASN A 46 4.40 -1.68 -4.79
C ASN A 46 2.90 -2.00 -4.88
N THR A 47 2.58 -3.27 -4.63
CA THR A 47 1.22 -3.76 -4.44
C THR A 47 1.02 -4.10 -2.97
N ILE A 48 0.19 -3.33 -2.26
CA ILE A 48 -0.09 -3.45 -0.83
C ILE A 48 -1.59 -3.66 -0.68
N VAL A 49 -2.04 -4.92 -0.69
CA VAL A 49 -3.47 -5.28 -0.81
C VAL A 49 -3.82 -6.44 0.09
N GLY A 50 -5.02 -6.41 0.67
CA GLY A 50 -5.57 -7.52 1.47
C GLY A 50 -4.86 -7.72 2.81
N ASN A 51 -4.08 -6.76 3.29
CA ASN A 51 -3.47 -6.83 4.61
C ASN A 51 -4.49 -6.50 5.69
N THR A 52 -4.35 -7.12 6.85
CA THR A 52 -5.31 -6.98 7.95
C THR A 52 -4.62 -6.48 9.20
N ASP A 53 -5.19 -5.45 9.79
CA ASP A 53 -4.76 -4.86 11.04
C ASP A 53 -5.90 -4.91 12.05
N SER A 54 -5.66 -5.52 13.21
CA SER A 54 -6.67 -5.69 14.26
C SER A 54 -6.07 -5.42 15.62
N CYS A 55 -6.67 -4.52 16.37
CA CYS A 55 -6.29 -4.25 17.75
C CYS A 55 -7.41 -4.64 18.71
N TYR A 56 -7.03 -5.25 19.80
CA TYR A 56 -7.93 -5.68 20.86
C TYR A 56 -7.49 -5.09 22.19
N THR A 57 -8.45 -4.83 23.06
CA THR A 57 -8.16 -4.56 24.47
C THR A 57 -7.60 -5.83 25.15
N THR A 58 -7.01 -5.68 26.32
CA THR A 58 -6.55 -6.83 27.12
C THR A 58 -7.68 -7.78 27.49
N SER A 59 -8.93 -7.30 27.53
CA SER A 59 -10.14 -8.10 27.74
C SER A 59 -10.66 -8.79 26.46
N GLY A 60 -9.98 -8.62 25.30
CA GLY A 60 -10.37 -9.24 24.05
C GLY A 60 -11.43 -8.48 23.23
N VAL A 61 -11.84 -7.30 23.68
CA VAL A 61 -12.78 -6.45 22.94
C VAL A 61 -12.03 -5.73 21.81
N PRO A 62 -12.55 -5.72 20.56
CA PRO A 62 -11.94 -4.97 19.48
C PRO A 62 -11.83 -3.49 19.83
N SER A 63 -10.65 -2.92 19.67
CA SER A 63 -10.43 -1.48 19.85
C SER A 63 -10.67 -0.78 18.52
N VAL A 64 -11.50 0.26 18.55
CA VAL A 64 -11.78 1.11 17.37
C VAL A 64 -11.04 2.44 17.43
N ASN A 65 -10.28 2.68 18.49
CA ASN A 65 -9.63 3.98 18.74
C ASN A 65 -8.14 3.99 18.41
N PHE A 66 -7.59 2.94 17.80
CA PHE A 66 -6.23 2.95 17.32
C PHE A 66 -6.17 3.32 15.83
N ASN A 67 -5.03 3.77 15.36
CA ASN A 67 -4.84 4.19 13.98
C ASN A 67 -4.17 3.08 13.16
N GLY A 68 -4.80 1.92 13.11
CA GLY A 68 -4.32 0.80 12.31
C GLY A 68 -4.38 1.09 10.81
N SER A 69 -3.37 0.65 10.08
CA SER A 69 -3.30 0.79 8.63
C SER A 69 -2.32 -0.21 8.02
N ALA A 70 -2.43 -0.45 6.72
CA ALA A 70 -1.45 -1.26 6.02
C ALA A 70 -0.07 -0.57 5.99
N VAL A 71 -0.04 0.72 5.71
CA VAL A 71 1.16 1.55 5.78
C VAL A 71 1.00 2.54 6.95
N HIS A 72 1.77 2.34 7.99
CA HIS A 72 1.72 3.13 9.22
C HIS A 72 3.05 3.83 9.46
N VAL A 73 3.05 5.16 9.36
CA VAL A 73 4.25 5.97 9.53
C VAL A 73 4.08 6.89 10.72
N ILE A 74 4.84 6.65 11.78
CA ILE A 74 4.79 7.45 13.01
C ILE A 74 5.53 8.78 12.84
N SER A 75 6.69 8.74 12.18
CA SER A 75 7.51 9.93 11.98
C SER A 75 8.45 9.74 10.79
N GLY A 76 8.90 10.86 10.22
CA GLY A 76 9.80 10.89 9.08
C GLY A 76 9.13 11.37 7.79
N LYS A 77 9.86 11.32 6.70
CA LYS A 77 9.38 11.75 5.37
C LYS A 77 8.87 10.56 4.57
N VAL A 78 7.78 10.73 3.82
CA VAL A 78 7.17 9.66 3.02
C VAL A 78 7.04 10.10 1.57
N ARG A 79 7.37 9.21 0.66
CA ARG A 79 7.09 9.34 -0.77
C ARG A 79 6.36 8.11 -1.26
N LEU A 80 5.24 8.32 -1.94
CA LEU A 80 4.37 7.27 -2.46
C LEU A 80 4.21 7.49 -3.97
N VAL A 81 4.79 6.62 -4.78
CA VAL A 81 4.71 6.76 -6.24
C VAL A 81 4.30 5.45 -6.87
N ASN A 82 3.22 5.51 -7.62
CA ASN A 82 2.80 4.40 -8.46
C ASN A 82 2.47 3.10 -7.68
N ASN A 83 1.92 3.23 -6.47
CA ASN A 83 1.55 2.08 -5.66
C ASN A 83 0.06 1.75 -5.77
N ILE A 84 -0.28 0.49 -5.55
CA ILE A 84 -1.63 0.06 -5.23
C ILE A 84 -1.67 -0.17 -3.72
N ILE A 85 -2.38 0.69 -2.99
CA ILE A 85 -2.57 0.56 -1.53
C ILE A 85 -4.08 0.56 -1.30
N ALA A 86 -4.68 -0.62 -1.38
CA ALA A 86 -6.13 -0.72 -1.48
C ALA A 86 -6.66 -2.06 -0.96
N GLY A 87 -7.88 -2.04 -0.42
CA GLY A 87 -8.53 -3.24 0.09
C GLY A 87 -7.89 -3.81 1.35
N ASN A 88 -7.14 -3.00 2.08
CA ASN A 88 -6.58 -3.38 3.35
C ASN A 88 -7.60 -3.12 4.46
N PHE A 89 -7.74 -4.06 5.38
CA PHE A 89 -8.70 -3.98 6.47
C PHE A 89 -8.04 -3.51 7.76
N SER A 90 -8.71 -2.58 8.45
CA SER A 90 -8.38 -2.25 9.84
C SER A 90 -9.62 -2.32 10.71
N SER A 91 -9.49 -2.83 11.92
CA SER A 91 -10.54 -2.74 12.93
C SER A 91 -10.72 -1.33 13.50
N ALA A 92 -9.76 -0.44 13.28
CA ALA A 92 -9.90 0.99 13.56
C ALA A 92 -10.86 1.65 12.56
N ALA A 93 -11.70 2.56 13.04
CA ALA A 93 -12.68 3.22 12.19
C ALA A 93 -12.06 4.14 11.12
N ALA A 94 -10.82 4.57 11.29
CA ALA A 94 -10.28 5.73 10.56
C ALA A 94 -9.16 5.42 9.63
N ALA A 95 -8.45 4.46 9.40
CA ALA A 95 -7.40 4.34 8.38
C ALA A 95 -6.97 2.90 8.13
N GLY A 96 -7.52 2.28 7.11
CA GLY A 96 -7.12 0.94 6.69
C GLY A 96 -5.94 0.93 5.74
N GLU A 97 -5.73 2.00 4.98
CA GLU A 97 -4.74 2.05 3.91
C GLU A 97 -3.43 2.71 4.35
N VAL A 98 -3.46 4.01 4.57
CA VAL A 98 -2.28 4.79 4.95
C VAL A 98 -2.58 5.67 6.15
N TYR A 99 -1.72 5.61 7.16
CA TYR A 99 -1.74 6.53 8.28
C TYR A 99 -0.38 7.21 8.48
N LEU A 100 -0.39 8.54 8.56
CA LEU A 100 0.75 9.35 8.92
C LEU A 100 0.53 9.96 10.31
N GLY A 101 1.45 9.72 11.23
CA GLY A 101 1.47 10.35 12.55
C GLY A 101 1.82 11.85 12.46
N GLU A 102 1.63 12.57 13.55
CA GLU A 102 1.83 14.01 13.64
C GLU A 102 3.27 14.46 13.30
N SER A 103 4.25 13.58 13.51
CA SER A 103 5.67 13.82 13.19
C SER A 103 6.09 13.23 11.83
N ALA A 104 5.14 12.77 11.04
CA ALA A 104 5.38 12.30 9.69
C ALA A 104 4.96 13.35 8.65
N SER A 105 5.61 13.38 7.50
CA SER A 105 5.27 14.30 6.41
C SER A 105 5.27 13.63 5.05
N LEU A 106 4.18 13.82 4.29
CA LEU A 106 4.11 13.39 2.91
C LEU A 106 4.87 14.38 2.03
N GLN A 107 5.98 13.94 1.46
CA GLN A 107 6.82 14.78 0.59
C GLN A 107 6.32 14.75 -0.86
N ASN A 108 5.95 13.57 -1.33
CA ASN A 108 5.39 13.41 -2.65
C ASN A 108 4.43 12.20 -2.66
N SER A 109 3.30 12.34 -3.35
CA SER A 109 2.36 11.28 -3.64
C SER A 109 1.82 11.50 -5.03
N THR A 110 1.97 10.51 -5.91
CA THR A 110 1.52 10.64 -7.29
C THR A 110 1.28 9.28 -7.93
N TYR A 111 0.24 9.21 -8.73
CA TYR A 111 -0.13 8.02 -9.50
C TYR A 111 -0.41 6.77 -8.65
N ASN A 112 -0.88 6.92 -7.43
CA ASN A 112 -1.26 5.79 -6.59
C ASN A 112 -2.75 5.46 -6.75
N LEU A 113 -3.09 4.19 -6.46
CA LEU A 113 -4.45 3.76 -6.23
C LEU A 113 -4.66 3.53 -4.73
N TYR A 114 -5.62 4.24 -4.14
CA TYR A 114 -6.01 4.10 -2.74
C TYR A 114 -7.40 3.50 -2.57
N GLY A 115 -7.57 2.73 -1.51
CA GLY A 115 -8.79 2.00 -1.20
C GLY A 115 -10.00 2.83 -0.78
N GLY A 116 -9.79 4.08 -0.39
CA GLY A 116 -10.87 5.00 -0.02
C GLY A 116 -10.32 6.24 0.68
N ALA A 117 -10.96 7.39 0.46
CA ALA A 117 -10.57 8.65 1.11
C ALA A 117 -10.78 8.61 2.63
N ASP A 118 -11.78 7.87 3.08
CA ASP A 118 -12.11 7.63 4.48
C ASP A 118 -11.17 6.61 5.16
N ARG A 119 -10.29 5.99 4.37
CA ARG A 119 -9.36 4.93 4.82
C ARG A 119 -7.91 5.39 4.92
N MET A 120 -7.67 6.68 4.80
CA MET A 120 -6.34 7.27 4.91
C MET A 120 -6.43 8.68 5.50
N ASN A 121 -5.38 9.13 6.18
CA ASN A 121 -5.28 10.50 6.68
C ASN A 121 -4.33 11.37 5.85
N ILE A 122 -4.16 11.02 4.58
CA ILE A 122 -3.43 11.81 3.59
C ILE A 122 -4.39 12.34 2.52
N THR A 123 -4.03 13.46 1.91
CA THR A 123 -4.80 14.01 0.79
C THR A 123 -4.24 13.46 -0.53
N ALA A 124 -5.08 12.73 -1.24
CA ALA A 124 -4.75 12.26 -2.59
C ALA A 124 -4.55 13.44 -3.55
N LYS A 125 -3.62 13.30 -4.48
CA LYS A 125 -3.38 14.28 -5.55
C LYS A 125 -4.30 14.00 -6.74
N SER A 126 -4.40 14.95 -7.66
CA SER A 126 -5.20 14.80 -8.88
C SER A 126 -4.71 13.67 -9.80
N THR A 127 -3.48 13.24 -9.63
CA THR A 127 -2.88 12.09 -10.33
C THR A 127 -3.14 10.76 -9.65
N ASP A 128 -3.58 10.76 -8.38
CA ASP A 128 -3.93 9.56 -7.66
C ASP A 128 -5.37 9.14 -7.96
N MET A 129 -5.65 7.85 -7.84
CA MET A 129 -7.00 7.30 -7.88
C MET A 129 -7.43 6.90 -6.48
N VAL A 130 -8.70 7.15 -6.16
CA VAL A 130 -9.27 6.80 -4.86
C VAL A 130 -10.57 6.06 -5.08
N CYS A 131 -10.69 4.87 -4.51
CA CYS A 131 -11.96 4.14 -4.50
C CYS A 131 -13.01 4.93 -3.69
N ARG A 132 -14.27 4.77 -4.05
CA ARG A 132 -15.37 5.49 -3.41
C ARG A 132 -15.49 5.18 -1.91
N ASN A 133 -15.37 3.91 -1.55
CA ASN A 133 -15.34 3.40 -0.18
C ASN A 133 -14.71 2.00 -0.16
N TYR A 134 -14.50 1.45 1.03
CA TYR A 134 -13.86 0.15 1.21
C TYR A 134 -14.61 -1.00 0.50
N ASP A 135 -15.91 -1.13 0.72
CA ASP A 135 -16.71 -2.24 0.15
C ASP A 135 -16.68 -2.21 -1.37
N ARG A 136 -16.82 -1.03 -1.95
CA ARG A 136 -16.74 -0.87 -3.39
C ARG A 136 -15.34 -1.15 -3.92
N CYS A 137 -14.31 -0.74 -3.19
CA CYS A 137 -12.92 -1.04 -3.52
C CYS A 137 -12.68 -2.55 -3.56
N VAL A 138 -13.12 -3.27 -2.53
CA VAL A 138 -13.01 -4.74 -2.48
C VAL A 138 -13.70 -5.39 -3.69
N GLN A 139 -14.94 -4.97 -4.01
CA GLN A 139 -15.66 -5.48 -5.18
C GLN A 139 -14.93 -5.20 -6.50
N ASP A 140 -14.36 -4.04 -6.65
CA ASP A 140 -13.65 -3.67 -7.87
C ASP A 140 -12.28 -4.37 -7.96
N LEU A 141 -11.58 -4.54 -6.84
CA LEU A 141 -10.34 -5.32 -6.78
C LEU A 141 -10.57 -6.81 -7.12
N GLN A 142 -11.68 -7.40 -6.66
CA GLN A 142 -12.03 -8.78 -7.02
C GLN A 142 -12.26 -8.99 -8.53
N LYS A 143 -12.68 -7.95 -9.26
CA LYS A 143 -12.83 -8.01 -10.72
C LYS A 143 -11.50 -8.00 -11.46
N VAL A 144 -10.49 -7.38 -10.87
CA VAL A 144 -9.22 -7.08 -11.55
C VAL A 144 -8.04 -7.91 -11.05
N LEU A 145 -8.10 -8.42 -9.81
CA LEU A 145 -7.05 -9.23 -9.19
C LEU A 145 -7.55 -10.63 -8.89
N ASP A 146 -6.66 -11.61 -8.99
CA ASP A 146 -6.94 -12.94 -8.49
C ASP A 146 -7.05 -12.91 -6.98
N SER A 147 -8.27 -13.11 -6.49
CA SER A 147 -8.61 -12.92 -5.08
C SER A 147 -9.90 -13.66 -4.69
N GLU A 148 -10.05 -13.89 -3.42
CA GLU A 148 -11.22 -14.46 -2.77
C GLU A 148 -11.62 -13.63 -1.54
N ILE A 149 -12.76 -13.93 -0.94
CA ILE A 149 -13.16 -13.37 0.35
C ILE A 149 -13.01 -14.44 1.41
N VAL A 150 -12.19 -14.17 2.41
CA VAL A 150 -11.99 -15.03 3.59
C VAL A 150 -12.38 -14.22 4.82
N ASP A 151 -13.31 -14.74 5.60
CA ASP A 151 -13.84 -14.09 6.81
C ASP A 151 -14.29 -12.63 6.56
N GLY A 152 -14.94 -12.39 5.42
CA GLY A 152 -15.42 -11.06 5.03
C GLY A 152 -14.34 -10.07 4.59
N LYS A 153 -13.12 -10.53 4.37
CA LYS A 153 -11.96 -9.70 3.98
C LYS A 153 -11.39 -10.17 2.66
N LEU A 154 -10.85 -9.24 1.89
CA LEU A 154 -10.15 -9.54 0.66
C LEU A 154 -8.87 -10.32 0.95
N SER A 155 -8.70 -11.46 0.31
CA SER A 155 -7.50 -12.30 0.32
C SER A 155 -7.01 -12.47 -1.11
N LEU A 156 -5.74 -12.20 -1.37
CA LEU A 156 -5.17 -12.28 -2.70
C LEU A 156 -4.57 -13.67 -2.95
N LEU A 157 -4.73 -14.17 -4.15
CA LEU A 157 -4.17 -15.45 -4.58
C LEU A 157 -2.82 -15.21 -5.25
N LEU A 158 -1.76 -15.65 -4.58
CA LEU A 158 -0.42 -15.61 -5.13
C LEU A 158 -0.20 -16.81 -6.05
N SER A 159 0.34 -16.57 -7.23
CA SER A 159 0.67 -17.61 -8.20
C SER A 159 1.97 -17.32 -8.92
N ASP A 160 2.53 -18.34 -9.55
CA ASP A 160 3.64 -18.17 -10.47
C ASP A 160 3.13 -17.52 -11.77
N ASN A 161 3.40 -16.23 -11.91
CA ASN A 161 3.05 -15.44 -13.08
C ASN A 161 4.29 -15.15 -13.96
N GLY A 162 5.32 -15.95 -13.82
CA GLY A 162 6.65 -15.74 -14.43
C GLY A 162 7.47 -14.72 -13.63
N GLY A 163 8.65 -15.09 -13.20
CA GLY A 163 9.55 -14.27 -12.39
C GLY A 163 10.11 -15.04 -11.21
N PHE A 164 10.87 -14.37 -10.37
CA PHE A 164 11.59 -15.01 -9.26
C PHE A 164 10.71 -15.21 -8.00
N VAL A 165 9.58 -14.52 -7.92
CA VAL A 165 8.68 -14.58 -6.75
C VAL A 165 7.23 -14.68 -7.20
N PRO A 166 6.37 -15.37 -6.43
CA PRO A 166 4.94 -15.37 -6.69
C PRO A 166 4.36 -13.95 -6.63
N THR A 167 3.46 -13.65 -7.54
CA THR A 167 2.77 -12.36 -7.62
C THR A 167 1.26 -12.57 -7.75
N VAL A 168 0.49 -11.50 -7.57
CA VAL A 168 -0.96 -11.52 -7.82
C VAL A 168 -1.21 -11.29 -9.30
N LYS A 169 -1.97 -12.19 -9.91
CA LYS A 169 -2.34 -12.06 -11.31
C LYS A 169 -3.40 -10.99 -11.50
N VAL A 170 -3.18 -10.11 -12.48
CA VAL A 170 -4.21 -9.20 -12.97
C VAL A 170 -5.07 -9.93 -14.00
N LYS A 171 -6.40 -9.93 -13.79
CA LYS A 171 -7.34 -10.60 -14.71
C LYS A 171 -7.43 -9.84 -16.03
N SER A 172 -7.42 -10.56 -17.14
CA SER A 172 -7.40 -9.96 -18.50
C SER A 172 -8.59 -9.06 -18.80
N VAL A 173 -9.74 -9.29 -18.16
CA VAL A 173 -10.97 -8.47 -18.31
C VAL A 173 -10.79 -7.05 -17.77
N ALA A 174 -9.80 -6.84 -16.91
CA ALA A 174 -9.54 -5.56 -16.28
C ALA A 174 -8.77 -4.58 -17.17
N CYS A 175 -8.01 -5.11 -18.12
CA CYS A 175 -7.17 -4.27 -18.99
C CYS A 175 -7.97 -3.46 -20.03
N GLY A 176 -9.26 -3.77 -20.24
CA GLY A 176 -10.05 -3.19 -21.31
C GLY A 176 -10.77 -1.88 -20.98
N ASN A 177 -11.09 -1.60 -19.71
CA ASN A 177 -12.00 -0.51 -19.39
C ASN A 177 -11.76 0.21 -18.06
N ASN A 178 -10.79 -0.15 -17.28
CA ASN A 178 -10.56 0.51 -16.00
C ASN A 178 -9.13 0.99 -15.93
N ASN A 179 -9.01 2.22 -15.77
CA ASN A 179 -7.91 3.09 -15.39
C ASN A 179 -6.86 2.52 -14.40
N LEU A 180 -6.68 1.20 -14.30
CA LEU A 180 -5.48 0.61 -13.71
C LEU A 180 -4.24 0.83 -14.59
N ASN A 181 -4.42 1.33 -15.81
CA ASN A 181 -3.38 2.00 -16.60
C ASN A 181 -2.96 3.36 -16.01
N VAL A 182 -3.22 3.60 -14.74
CA VAL A 182 -2.69 4.75 -13.99
C VAL A 182 -1.17 4.79 -14.04
N LEU A 183 -0.60 3.66 -14.35
CA LEU A 183 0.82 3.43 -14.38
C LEU A 183 1.39 3.67 -15.78
N SER A 184 1.11 4.82 -16.36
CA SER A 184 1.71 5.15 -17.66
C SER A 184 3.24 5.21 -17.53
N ALA A 185 3.94 4.75 -18.56
CA ALA A 185 5.39 4.87 -18.62
C ALA A 185 5.87 6.33 -18.49
N ALA A 186 5.03 7.31 -18.81
CA ALA A 186 5.27 8.73 -18.59
C ALA A 186 5.35 9.08 -17.11
N ALA A 187 4.47 8.53 -16.26
CA ALA A 187 4.49 8.75 -14.82
C ALA A 187 5.77 8.24 -14.18
N LEU A 188 6.28 7.12 -14.67
CA LEU A 188 7.54 6.55 -14.20
C LEU A 188 8.77 7.35 -14.63
N ARG A 189 8.69 8.03 -15.77
CA ARG A 189 9.78 8.88 -16.28
C ARG A 189 9.84 10.24 -15.57
N GLU A 190 8.71 10.74 -15.10
CA GLU A 190 8.63 12.01 -14.36
C GLU A 190 8.94 11.87 -12.88
N SER A 191 9.05 10.63 -12.38
CA SER A 191 9.41 10.42 -10.99
C SER A 191 10.86 10.88 -10.78
N THR A 192 11.04 11.93 -10.00
CA THR A 192 12.34 12.44 -9.55
C THR A 192 13.01 11.51 -8.52
N PHE A 193 12.74 10.21 -8.60
CA PHE A 193 13.42 9.23 -7.79
C PHE A 193 14.71 8.84 -8.45
N TYR A 194 15.78 9.25 -7.85
CA TYR A 194 17.08 8.68 -8.10
C TYR A 194 17.15 7.38 -7.28
N ILE A 195 16.90 6.26 -7.90
CA ILE A 195 16.93 4.94 -7.25
C ILE A 195 17.95 4.10 -7.99
N ASP A 196 18.86 3.54 -7.25
CA ASP A 196 19.76 2.47 -7.69
C ASP A 196 19.11 1.15 -7.26
N ILE A 197 18.48 0.45 -8.21
CA ILE A 197 17.75 -0.79 -7.94
C ILE A 197 18.69 -1.99 -7.90
N ASN A 198 19.78 -1.93 -8.65
CA ASN A 198 20.71 -3.05 -8.86
C ASN A 198 22.07 -2.85 -8.17
N ASP A 199 22.20 -1.82 -7.33
CA ASP A 199 23.39 -1.47 -6.54
C ASP A 199 24.64 -1.27 -7.40
N ASN A 200 24.48 -0.65 -8.60
CA ASN A 200 25.58 -0.38 -9.53
C ASN A 200 26.17 1.04 -9.40
N GLY A 201 25.65 1.83 -8.45
CA GLY A 201 26.02 3.23 -8.24
C GLY A 201 25.37 4.22 -9.22
N VAL A 202 24.49 3.76 -10.10
CA VAL A 202 23.73 4.57 -11.05
C VAL A 202 22.30 4.78 -10.52
N TYR A 203 21.97 6.01 -10.13
CA TYR A 203 20.69 6.35 -9.50
C TYR A 203 19.56 6.67 -10.50
N THR A 204 19.68 6.23 -11.74
CA THR A 204 18.70 6.47 -12.81
C THR A 204 18.12 5.19 -13.38
N ASP A 205 18.03 4.14 -12.55
CA ASP A 205 17.51 2.86 -12.98
C ASP A 205 16.09 2.95 -13.52
N ASN A 206 15.82 2.14 -14.54
CA ASN A 206 14.56 2.15 -15.26
C ASN A 206 13.45 1.51 -14.41
N LEU A 207 12.57 2.34 -13.84
CA LEU A 207 11.38 1.89 -13.11
C LEU A 207 10.27 1.34 -14.02
N ALA A 208 10.46 1.35 -15.34
CA ALA A 208 9.50 0.79 -16.29
C ALA A 208 9.47 -0.76 -16.28
N VAL A 209 10.28 -1.39 -15.45
CA VAL A 209 10.31 -2.85 -15.28
C VAL A 209 9.49 -3.22 -14.03
N ASP A 210 8.65 -4.24 -14.13
CA ASP A 210 7.92 -4.77 -12.99
C ASP A 210 8.77 -5.74 -12.15
N GLY A 211 8.23 -6.23 -11.02
CA GLY A 211 8.92 -7.18 -10.13
C GLY A 211 9.27 -8.53 -10.77
N ARG A 212 8.78 -8.80 -11.99
CA ARG A 212 9.11 -9.98 -12.79
C ARG A 212 10.24 -9.72 -13.79
N GLY A 213 10.73 -8.48 -13.88
CA GLY A 213 11.68 -8.06 -14.89
C GLY A 213 11.06 -7.73 -16.26
N VAL A 214 9.74 -7.63 -16.34
CA VAL A 214 9.02 -7.35 -17.60
C VAL A 214 8.82 -5.85 -17.77
N ILE A 215 9.11 -5.34 -18.96
CA ILE A 215 8.88 -3.92 -19.28
C ILE A 215 7.38 -3.62 -19.21
N ARG A 216 7.02 -2.58 -18.50
CA ARG A 216 5.65 -2.06 -18.44
C ARG A 216 5.34 -1.28 -19.72
N ASN A 217 4.39 -1.75 -20.48
CA ASN A 217 3.90 -1.11 -21.69
C ASN A 217 2.73 -0.17 -21.38
#